data_3c60c08715645745688924591a5b6cbc
#
_entry.id   3c60c08715645745688924591a5b6cbc
#
_cell.length_a   1.000
_cell.length_b   1.000
_cell.length_c   1.000
_cell.angle_alpha   90.00
_cell.angle_beta   90.00
_cell.angle_gamma   90.00
#
_symmetry.space_group_name_H-M   'P 1'
#
loop_
_entity.id
_entity.type
_entity.pdbx_description
1 polymer ?
#
loop_
_entity_poly.entity_id
_entity_poly.type
_entity_poly.pdbx_seq_one_letter_code
_entity_poly.pdbx_strand_id
1 'polypeptide(L)'
;EFMPDILQDIEKWNDEHSEDLRIIQEVKIPEEMLQRMLAEERNKALTHEGQKFYTETAGLVLVHPFLTHLFDNLKMLDEKHQFKSVSAAVHAVHLLNYVSGNVAQDSSHLLVVEKLLCGLPPTFPILGVHEISSEEKEEVESMLQALCRNWPSLSTTSTTGLQQSFLRRFGFVESTSDYWTIHVESSAIDILMDDLPWGVSTIILP
;
A
#
# COMPACT_ATOMS: atom_id res chain seq x y z
N GLU A 1 27.10 11.06 25.99
CA GLU A 1 26.55 12.19 26.79
C GLU A 1 25.98 13.33 25.93
N PHE A 2 25.53 13.03 24.65
CA PHE A 2 25.00 14.05 23.71
C PHE A 2 23.62 13.70 23.15
N MET A 3 22.97 12.63 23.63
CA MET A 3 21.68 12.16 23.07
C MET A 3 20.40 12.63 23.79
N PRO A 4 20.40 13.04 25.07
CA PRO A 4 19.18 13.50 25.74
C PRO A 4 18.66 14.86 25.27
N ASP A 5 19.55 15.77 24.89
CA ASP A 5 19.14 17.15 24.53
C ASP A 5 18.41 17.20 23.18
N ILE A 6 18.81 16.37 22.20
CA ILE A 6 18.19 16.34 20.87
C ILE A 6 16.75 15.79 20.94
N LEU A 7 16.50 14.80 21.78
CA LEU A 7 15.15 14.24 21.95
C LEU A 7 14.21 15.23 22.63
N GLN A 8 14.70 15.99 23.62
CA GLN A 8 13.92 17.07 24.24
C GLN A 8 13.62 18.22 23.27
N ASP A 9 14.57 18.56 22.41
CA ASP A 9 14.37 19.59 21.38
C ASP A 9 13.36 19.14 20.32
N ILE A 10 13.35 17.86 19.94
CA ILE A 10 12.36 17.27 19.00
C ILE A 10 10.98 17.21 19.65
N GLU A 11 10.87 16.80 20.91
CA GLU A 11 9.58 16.77 21.63
C GLU A 11 9.01 18.17 21.77
N LYS A 12 9.84 19.15 22.14
CA LYS A 12 9.44 20.56 22.26
C LYS A 12 9.04 21.14 20.90
N TRP A 13 9.76 20.82 19.82
CA TRP A 13 9.41 21.26 18.48
C TRP A 13 8.08 20.67 18.02
N ASN A 14 7.83 19.38 18.28
CA ASN A 14 6.58 18.70 17.97
C ASN A 14 5.40 19.29 18.77
N ASP A 15 5.60 19.64 20.04
CA ASP A 15 4.56 20.27 20.86
C ASP A 15 4.24 21.69 20.40
N GLU A 16 5.26 22.48 20.02
CA GLU A 16 5.09 23.85 19.52
C GLU A 16 4.43 23.90 18.13
N HIS A 17 4.57 22.82 17.30
CA HIS A 17 4.04 22.76 15.94
C HIS A 17 2.89 21.75 15.78
N SER A 18 2.38 21.21 16.87
CA SER A 18 1.30 20.21 16.84
C SER A 18 0.00 20.74 16.21
N GLU A 19 -0.28 22.04 16.32
CA GLU A 19 -1.41 22.68 15.62
C GLU A 19 -1.14 22.84 14.11
N ASP A 20 0.09 23.16 13.72
CA ASP A 20 0.49 23.26 12.30
C ASP A 20 0.48 21.87 11.62
N LEU A 21 0.90 20.82 12.33
CA LEU A 21 0.82 19.44 11.87
C LEU A 21 -0.63 18.95 11.74
N ARG A 22 -1.54 19.36 12.64
CA ARG A 22 -2.97 19.11 12.52
C ARG A 22 -3.60 19.81 11.31
N ILE A 23 -3.18 21.04 11.03
CA ILE A 23 -3.63 21.80 9.86
C ILE A 23 -3.20 21.09 8.57
N ILE A 24 -2.00 20.53 8.51
CA ILE A 24 -1.52 19.74 7.36
C ILE A 24 -2.32 18.44 7.20
N GLN A 25 -2.77 17.82 8.29
CA GLN A 25 -3.61 16.63 8.26
C GLN A 25 -5.04 16.88 7.74
N GLU A 26 -5.55 18.12 7.81
CA GLU A 26 -6.91 18.49 7.37
C GLU A 26 -6.98 19.10 5.96
N VAL A 27 -5.86 19.31 5.28
CA VAL A 27 -5.87 19.84 3.91
C VAL A 27 -6.47 18.81 2.95
N LYS A 28 -7.77 18.93 2.71
CA LYS A 28 -8.44 18.19 1.63
C LYS A 28 -8.00 18.76 0.29
N ILE A 29 -7.15 18.03 -0.41
CA ILE A 29 -6.72 18.40 -1.75
C ILE A 29 -7.91 18.21 -2.70
N PRO A 30 -8.28 19.24 -3.52
CA PRO A 30 -9.34 19.10 -4.49
C PRO A 30 -9.07 17.97 -5.49
N GLU A 31 -10.10 17.19 -5.83
CA GLU A 31 -9.99 16.06 -6.76
C GLU A 31 -9.38 16.47 -8.12
N GLU A 32 -9.74 17.66 -8.63
CA GLU A 32 -9.17 18.22 -9.87
C GLU A 32 -7.65 18.40 -9.80
N MET A 33 -7.12 18.76 -8.62
CA MET A 33 -5.68 18.88 -8.40
C MET A 33 -5.02 17.51 -8.36
N LEU A 34 -5.64 16.53 -7.69
CA LEU A 34 -5.16 15.14 -7.67
C LEU A 34 -5.13 14.53 -9.08
N GLN A 35 -6.15 14.78 -9.90
CA GLN A 35 -6.20 14.34 -11.31
C GLN A 35 -5.06 14.93 -12.15
N ARG A 36 -4.74 16.22 -11.97
CA ARG A 36 -3.60 16.86 -12.66
C ARG A 36 -2.28 16.23 -12.22
N MET A 37 -2.08 16.04 -10.91
CA MET A 37 -0.88 15.39 -10.38
C MET A 37 -0.72 13.97 -10.92
N LEU A 38 -1.81 13.20 -11.00
CA LEU A 38 -1.80 11.86 -11.57
C LEU A 38 -1.40 11.86 -13.05
N ALA A 39 -1.94 12.77 -13.84
CA ALA A 39 -1.58 12.89 -15.26
C ALA A 39 -0.10 13.26 -15.45
N GLU A 40 0.43 14.18 -14.63
CA GLU A 40 1.85 14.56 -14.67
C GLU A 40 2.76 13.39 -14.29
N GLU A 41 2.45 12.67 -13.21
CA GLU A 41 3.25 11.53 -12.75
C GLU A 41 3.18 10.34 -13.72
N ARG A 42 2.04 10.07 -14.35
CA ARG A 42 1.94 9.05 -15.41
C ARG A 42 2.83 9.40 -16.62
N ASN A 43 2.87 10.65 -17.03
CA ASN A 43 3.75 11.08 -18.10
C ASN A 43 5.23 10.96 -17.75
N LYS A 44 5.61 11.25 -16.49
CA LYS A 44 6.98 11.06 -15.99
C LYS A 44 7.34 9.58 -15.90
N ALA A 45 6.44 8.73 -15.43
CA ALA A 45 6.69 7.30 -15.27
C ALA A 45 7.07 6.62 -16.59
N LEU A 46 6.52 7.06 -17.72
CA LEU A 46 6.88 6.58 -19.06
C LEU A 46 8.34 6.90 -19.48
N THR A 47 9.00 7.84 -18.80
CA THR A 47 10.38 8.26 -19.11
C THR A 47 11.44 7.60 -18.22
N HIS A 48 11.04 6.80 -17.23
CA HIS A 48 11.92 6.22 -16.22
C HIS A 48 12.15 4.72 -16.38
N GLU A 49 12.47 4.27 -17.60
CA GLU A 49 12.81 2.87 -17.86
C GLU A 49 14.05 2.44 -17.04
N GLY A 50 13.95 1.28 -16.36
CA GLY A 50 15.01 0.73 -15.53
C GLY A 50 15.14 1.36 -14.13
N GLN A 51 14.26 2.31 -13.76
CA GLN A 51 14.26 2.86 -12.41
C GLN A 51 13.73 1.82 -11.41
N LYS A 52 14.43 1.70 -10.27
CA LYS A 52 14.06 0.81 -9.16
C LYS A 52 13.52 1.58 -7.97
N PHE A 53 12.38 1.12 -7.48
CA PHE A 53 11.72 1.65 -6.28
C PHE A 53 11.67 0.56 -5.22
N TYR A 54 12.36 0.76 -4.10
CA TYR A 54 12.42 -0.21 -3.01
C TYR A 54 11.19 -0.13 -2.13
N THR A 55 10.77 -1.27 -1.57
CA THR A 55 9.61 -1.40 -0.69
C THR A 55 9.84 -2.49 0.36
N GLU A 56 9.13 -2.39 1.47
CA GLU A 56 9.09 -3.40 2.54
C GLU A 56 7.84 -4.29 2.47
N THR A 57 6.97 -4.04 1.50
CA THR A 57 5.65 -4.66 1.37
C THR A 57 5.45 -5.33 0.00
N ALA A 58 6.55 -5.79 -0.62
CA ALA A 58 6.51 -6.44 -1.93
C ALA A 58 5.58 -7.67 -1.96
N GLY A 59 5.38 -8.34 -0.83
CA GLY A 59 4.48 -9.47 -0.69
C GLY A 59 2.99 -9.14 -0.78
N LEU A 60 2.60 -7.86 -0.78
CA LEU A 60 1.21 -7.45 -1.01
C LEU A 60 0.64 -7.92 -2.36
N VAL A 61 1.49 -8.28 -3.32
CA VAL A 61 1.04 -8.90 -4.57
C VAL A 61 0.19 -10.16 -4.35
N LEU A 62 0.37 -10.85 -3.22
CA LEU A 62 -0.39 -12.05 -2.88
C LEU A 62 -1.88 -11.80 -2.63
N VAL A 63 -2.26 -10.59 -2.21
CA VAL A 63 -3.65 -10.24 -1.91
C VAL A 63 -4.45 -9.81 -3.15
N HIS A 64 -3.81 -9.66 -4.33
CA HIS A 64 -4.43 -9.08 -5.52
C HIS A 64 -5.78 -9.72 -5.92
N PRO A 65 -6.04 -11.05 -5.79
CA PRO A 65 -7.32 -11.60 -6.19
C PRO A 65 -8.49 -11.18 -5.30
N PHE A 66 -8.18 -10.69 -4.11
CA PHE A 66 -9.17 -10.28 -3.12
C PHE A 66 -9.47 -8.78 -3.16
N LEU A 67 -8.61 -7.98 -3.83
CA LEU A 67 -8.67 -6.52 -3.77
C LEU A 67 -9.94 -5.95 -4.39
N THR A 68 -10.37 -6.45 -5.53
CA THR A 68 -11.61 -5.97 -6.17
C THR A 68 -12.79 -6.13 -5.22
N HIS A 69 -12.90 -7.29 -4.55
CA HIS A 69 -13.98 -7.54 -3.61
C HIS A 69 -13.89 -6.63 -2.37
N LEU A 70 -12.69 -6.46 -1.82
CA LEU A 70 -12.44 -5.54 -0.70
C LEU A 70 -12.88 -4.11 -1.05
N PHE A 71 -12.43 -3.58 -2.17
CA PHE A 71 -12.73 -2.21 -2.58
C PHE A 71 -14.18 -2.01 -2.99
N ASP A 72 -14.85 -3.04 -3.57
CA ASP A 72 -16.29 -3.00 -3.86
C ASP A 72 -17.13 -2.97 -2.58
N ASN A 73 -16.81 -3.82 -1.59
CA ASN A 73 -17.50 -3.84 -0.30
C ASN A 73 -17.40 -2.49 0.41
N LEU A 74 -16.24 -1.85 0.32
CA LEU A 74 -15.97 -0.51 0.86
C LEU A 74 -16.47 0.63 -0.05
N LYS A 75 -17.14 0.30 -1.17
CA LYS A 75 -17.75 1.27 -2.12
C LYS A 75 -16.74 2.25 -2.72
N MET A 76 -15.49 1.83 -2.87
CA MET A 76 -14.42 2.63 -3.47
C MET A 76 -14.42 2.58 -4.99
N LEU A 77 -15.00 1.52 -5.60
CA LEU A 77 -15.04 1.30 -7.04
C LEU A 77 -16.38 1.73 -7.66
N ASP A 78 -16.35 2.05 -8.94
CA ASP A 78 -17.51 2.28 -9.79
C ASP A 78 -18.03 0.98 -10.44
N GLU A 79 -19.06 1.07 -11.28
CA GLU A 79 -19.66 -0.08 -11.99
C GLU A 79 -18.69 -0.80 -12.95
N LYS A 80 -17.56 -0.18 -13.29
CA LYS A 80 -16.49 -0.75 -14.14
C LYS A 80 -15.33 -1.31 -13.33
N HIS A 81 -15.49 -1.39 -12.01
CA HIS A 81 -14.43 -1.76 -11.06
C HIS A 81 -13.20 -0.85 -11.10
N GLN A 82 -13.38 0.43 -11.43
CA GLN A 82 -12.34 1.45 -11.35
C GLN A 82 -12.57 2.35 -10.15
N PHE A 83 -11.51 2.89 -9.55
CA PHE A 83 -11.66 3.83 -8.44
C PHE A 83 -12.52 5.04 -8.84
N LYS A 84 -13.51 5.36 -8.03
CA LYS A 84 -14.44 6.48 -8.27
C LYS A 84 -13.76 7.83 -8.36
N SER A 85 -12.59 7.96 -7.73
CA SER A 85 -11.78 9.19 -7.71
C SER A 85 -10.33 8.88 -7.37
N VAL A 86 -9.42 9.81 -7.63
CA VAL A 86 -8.02 9.69 -7.19
C VAL A 86 -7.94 9.70 -5.67
N SER A 87 -8.82 10.44 -5.00
CA SER A 87 -8.93 10.44 -3.53
C SER A 87 -9.29 9.05 -3.00
N ALA A 88 -10.20 8.32 -3.66
CA ALA A 88 -10.53 6.94 -3.29
C ALA A 88 -9.32 6.00 -3.48
N ALA A 89 -8.56 6.15 -4.58
CA ALA A 89 -7.33 5.39 -4.81
C ALA A 89 -6.26 5.69 -3.75
N VAL A 90 -6.08 6.96 -3.36
CA VAL A 90 -5.17 7.37 -2.28
C VAL A 90 -5.60 6.76 -0.94
N HIS A 91 -6.89 6.77 -0.62
CA HIS A 91 -7.39 6.12 0.58
C HIS A 91 -7.14 4.61 0.56
N ALA A 92 -7.34 3.95 -0.59
CA ALA A 92 -7.02 2.54 -0.78
C ALA A 92 -5.54 2.21 -0.57
N VAL A 93 -4.60 3.12 -0.93
CA VAL A 93 -3.17 2.96 -0.61
C VAL A 93 -2.94 2.88 0.90
N HIS A 94 -3.57 3.75 1.68
CA HIS A 94 -3.48 3.69 3.14
C HIS A 94 -4.12 2.41 3.70
N LEU A 95 -5.23 1.97 3.12
CA LEU A 95 -5.86 0.70 3.49
C LEU A 95 -4.95 -0.50 3.21
N LEU A 96 -4.25 -0.53 2.05
CA LEU A 96 -3.29 -1.58 1.74
C LEU A 96 -2.06 -1.56 2.65
N ASN A 97 -1.60 -0.39 3.08
CA ASN A 97 -0.57 -0.29 4.10
C ASN A 97 -1.04 -0.93 5.43
N TYR A 98 -2.30 -0.71 5.81
CA TYR A 98 -2.90 -1.40 6.96
C TYR A 98 -3.02 -2.92 6.72
N VAL A 99 -3.40 -3.38 5.52
CA VAL A 99 -3.41 -4.80 5.12
C VAL A 99 -2.06 -5.46 5.33
N SER A 100 -0.96 -4.78 5.03
CA SER A 100 0.39 -5.31 5.28
C SER A 100 0.76 -5.43 6.77
N GLY A 101 -0.06 -4.87 7.67
CA GLY A 101 0.24 -4.77 9.10
C GLY A 101 1.28 -3.69 9.41
N ASN A 102 1.58 -2.82 8.45
CA ASN A 102 2.45 -1.67 8.65
C ASN A 102 1.61 -0.49 9.13
N VAL A 103 1.91 0.02 10.31
CA VAL A 103 1.17 1.14 10.94
C VAL A 103 1.98 2.44 10.89
N ALA A 104 3.20 2.40 10.36
CA ALA A 104 4.08 3.57 10.28
C ALA A 104 3.56 4.55 9.22
N GLN A 105 3.13 5.72 9.66
CA GLN A 105 2.47 6.73 8.84
C GLN A 105 3.40 7.59 7.98
N ASP A 106 4.72 7.57 8.24
CA ASP A 106 5.64 8.60 7.68
C ASP A 106 6.42 8.18 6.42
N SER A 107 6.13 7.01 5.84
CA SER A 107 6.96 6.46 4.76
C SER A 107 6.23 6.39 3.42
N SER A 108 5.57 7.46 2.98
CA SER A 108 4.83 7.49 1.70
C SER A 108 5.68 7.10 0.47
N HIS A 109 6.99 7.28 0.55
CA HIS A 109 7.95 6.87 -0.49
C HIS A 109 8.16 5.35 -0.56
N LEU A 110 7.83 4.60 0.50
CA LEU A 110 7.93 3.14 0.56
C LEU A 110 6.64 2.43 0.13
N LEU A 111 5.51 3.15 0.00
CA LEU A 111 4.20 2.61 -0.40
C LEU A 111 4.12 2.38 -1.92
N VAL A 112 5.15 1.74 -2.48
CA VAL A 112 5.31 1.60 -3.93
C VAL A 112 4.33 0.58 -4.50
N VAL A 113 4.24 -0.58 -3.86
CA VAL A 113 3.36 -1.69 -4.29
C VAL A 113 1.91 -1.33 -4.02
N GLU A 114 1.61 -0.70 -2.89
CA GLU A 114 0.28 -0.20 -2.56
C GLU A 114 -0.24 0.76 -3.63
N LYS A 115 0.60 1.72 -4.07
CA LYS A 115 0.25 2.65 -5.15
C LYS A 115 -0.03 1.92 -6.45
N LEU A 116 0.84 1.00 -6.86
CA LEU A 116 0.65 0.23 -8.08
C LEU A 116 -0.64 -0.57 -8.04
N LEU A 117 -0.92 -1.28 -6.95
CA LEU A 117 -2.15 -2.07 -6.78
C LEU A 117 -3.41 -1.20 -6.81
N CYS A 118 -3.27 0.10 -6.53
CA CYS A 118 -4.35 1.10 -6.64
C CYS A 118 -4.32 1.89 -7.96
N GLY A 119 -3.54 1.47 -8.97
CA GLY A 119 -3.47 2.14 -10.27
C GLY A 119 -2.75 3.49 -10.28
N LEU A 120 -1.97 3.78 -9.21
CA LEU A 120 -1.17 5.00 -9.09
C LEU A 120 0.30 4.74 -9.42
N PRO A 121 1.01 5.67 -10.08
CA PRO A 121 2.46 5.56 -10.30
C PRO A 121 3.23 5.50 -8.97
N PRO A 122 4.38 4.80 -8.89
CA PRO A 122 5.23 4.75 -7.70
C PRO A 122 5.64 6.12 -7.15
N THR A 123 5.83 7.08 -8.04
CA THR A 123 6.24 8.45 -7.73
C THR A 123 5.08 9.33 -7.26
N PHE A 124 3.82 8.85 -7.37
CA PHE A 124 2.67 9.65 -6.96
C PHE A 124 2.76 10.01 -5.47
N PRO A 125 2.71 11.28 -5.10
CA PRO A 125 2.81 11.71 -3.71
C PRO A 125 1.53 11.33 -2.94
N ILE A 126 1.69 10.63 -1.84
CA ILE A 126 0.59 10.36 -0.90
C ILE A 126 0.65 11.46 0.16
N LEU A 127 -0.34 12.32 0.15
CA LEU A 127 -0.43 13.47 1.04
C LEU A 127 -1.55 13.25 2.06
N GLY A 128 -1.27 13.62 3.30
CA GLY A 128 -2.20 13.47 4.41
C GLY A 128 -2.21 12.08 5.03
N VAL A 129 -2.86 11.98 6.17
CA VAL A 129 -3.11 10.73 6.89
C VAL A 129 -4.58 10.42 6.77
N HIS A 130 -4.90 9.21 6.28
CA HIS A 130 -6.27 8.71 6.27
C HIS A 130 -6.45 7.75 7.43
N GLU A 131 -7.35 8.08 8.35
CA GLU A 131 -7.73 7.15 9.41
C GLU A 131 -8.52 5.99 8.80
N ILE A 132 -8.12 4.78 9.15
CA ILE A 132 -8.85 3.56 8.77
C ILE A 132 -9.95 3.33 9.81
N SER A 133 -11.19 3.35 9.36
CA SER A 133 -12.36 3.16 10.20
C SER A 133 -12.45 1.75 10.79
N SER A 134 -13.31 1.55 11.79
CA SER A 134 -13.54 0.21 12.36
C SER A 134 -14.15 -0.75 11.32
N GLU A 135 -15.05 -0.27 10.47
CA GLU A 135 -15.67 -1.06 9.41
C GLU A 135 -14.61 -1.54 8.38
N GLU A 136 -13.71 -0.66 7.98
CA GLU A 136 -12.60 -1.00 7.07
C GLU A 136 -11.64 -2.02 7.69
N LYS A 137 -11.33 -1.89 8.98
CA LYS A 137 -10.50 -2.86 9.71
C LYS A 137 -11.14 -4.23 9.77
N GLU A 138 -12.46 -4.30 10.01
CA GLU A 138 -13.22 -5.56 10.03
C GLU A 138 -13.21 -6.22 8.64
N GLU A 139 -13.38 -5.43 7.57
CA GLU A 139 -13.37 -5.93 6.20
C GLU A 139 -11.99 -6.44 5.79
N VAL A 140 -10.92 -5.73 6.15
CA VAL A 140 -9.53 -6.19 5.94
C VAL A 140 -9.26 -7.49 6.69
N GLU A 141 -9.67 -7.60 7.96
CA GLU A 141 -9.48 -8.82 8.74
C GLU A 141 -10.23 -10.00 8.12
N SER A 142 -11.47 -9.77 7.65
CA SER A 142 -12.28 -10.76 6.94
C SER A 142 -11.59 -11.25 5.66
N MET A 143 -11.03 -10.33 4.86
CA MET A 143 -10.26 -10.63 3.66
C MET A 143 -9.01 -11.45 3.97
N LEU A 144 -8.21 -11.05 4.97
CA LEU A 144 -6.99 -11.77 5.35
C LEU A 144 -7.30 -13.19 5.85
N GLN A 145 -8.38 -13.36 6.62
CA GLN A 145 -8.86 -14.67 7.05
C GLN A 145 -9.33 -15.52 5.85
N ALA A 146 -10.00 -14.92 4.88
CA ALA A 146 -10.39 -15.61 3.64
C ALA A 146 -9.16 -16.06 2.85
N LEU A 147 -8.13 -15.23 2.75
CA LEU A 147 -6.86 -15.58 2.12
C LEU A 147 -6.21 -16.77 2.81
N CYS A 148 -6.07 -16.76 4.15
CA CYS A 148 -5.53 -17.89 4.90
C CYS A 148 -6.33 -19.16 4.68
N ARG A 149 -7.68 -19.10 4.71
CA ARG A 149 -8.54 -20.28 4.47
C ARG A 149 -8.42 -20.85 3.07
N ASN A 150 -8.19 -20.01 2.07
CA ASN A 150 -8.06 -20.43 0.68
C ASN A 150 -6.66 -20.95 0.33
N TRP A 151 -5.66 -20.69 1.16
CA TRP A 151 -4.30 -21.16 0.96
C TRP A 151 -4.02 -22.36 1.88
N PRO A 152 -3.94 -23.60 1.34
CA PRO A 152 -3.86 -24.82 2.17
C PRO A 152 -2.74 -24.79 3.21
N SER A 153 -1.53 -24.38 2.81
CA SER A 153 -0.36 -24.28 3.71
C SER A 153 -0.53 -23.25 4.82
N LEU A 154 -1.45 -22.30 4.68
CA LEU A 154 -1.69 -21.25 5.67
C LEU A 154 -3.03 -21.38 6.40
N SER A 155 -3.78 -22.47 6.20
CA SER A 155 -5.14 -22.65 6.75
C SER A 155 -5.25 -22.54 8.26
N THR A 156 -4.15 -22.76 9.01
CA THR A 156 -4.07 -22.62 10.47
C THR A 156 -3.25 -21.41 10.91
N THR A 157 -2.78 -20.58 9.97
CA THR A 157 -1.95 -19.41 10.25
C THR A 157 -2.86 -18.23 10.64
N SER A 158 -2.43 -17.44 11.62
CA SER A 158 -3.10 -16.19 11.96
C SER A 158 -2.88 -15.12 10.89
N THR A 159 -3.80 -14.16 10.79
CA THR A 159 -3.66 -13.00 9.89
C THR A 159 -2.37 -12.23 10.16
N THR A 160 -1.99 -12.04 11.43
CA THR A 160 -0.70 -11.46 11.81
C THR A 160 0.48 -12.29 11.31
N GLY A 161 0.40 -13.62 11.39
CA GLY A 161 1.43 -14.52 10.86
C GLY A 161 1.58 -14.37 9.34
N LEU A 162 0.47 -14.31 8.60
CA LEU A 162 0.46 -14.02 7.17
C LEU A 162 1.12 -12.66 6.87
N GLN A 163 0.73 -11.60 7.56
CA GLN A 163 1.28 -10.26 7.39
C GLN A 163 2.80 -10.24 7.57
N GLN A 164 3.29 -10.79 8.68
CA GLN A 164 4.72 -10.75 9.01
C GLN A 164 5.58 -11.64 8.11
N SER A 165 5.05 -12.78 7.67
CA SER A 165 5.84 -13.77 6.94
C SER A 165 5.78 -13.58 5.42
N PHE A 166 4.64 -13.12 4.89
CA PHE A 166 4.39 -13.10 3.45
C PHE A 166 4.11 -11.71 2.90
N LEU A 167 3.39 -10.82 3.61
CA LEU A 167 3.05 -9.51 3.07
C LEU A 167 4.17 -8.49 3.29
N ARG A 168 4.82 -8.51 4.45
CA ARG A 168 5.96 -7.66 4.80
C ARG A 168 7.25 -8.29 4.32
N ARG A 169 7.50 -8.17 3.02
CA ARG A 169 8.70 -8.70 2.36
C ARG A 169 9.41 -7.55 1.66
N PHE A 170 10.72 -7.49 1.87
CA PHE A 170 11.56 -6.58 1.11
C PHE A 170 11.53 -6.92 -0.37
N GLY A 171 11.66 -5.89 -1.19
CA GLY A 171 11.70 -6.05 -2.61
C GLY A 171 11.88 -4.72 -3.32
N PHE A 172 11.73 -4.73 -4.63
CA PHE A 172 11.72 -3.52 -5.43
C PHE A 172 10.80 -3.68 -6.64
N VAL A 173 10.34 -2.56 -7.13
CA VAL A 173 9.58 -2.45 -8.37
C VAL A 173 10.49 -1.82 -9.42
N GLU A 174 10.53 -2.41 -10.60
CA GLU A 174 11.29 -1.93 -11.75
C GLU A 174 10.37 -1.59 -12.91
N SER A 175 10.56 -0.40 -13.49
CA SER A 175 9.82 0.03 -14.67
C SER A 175 10.44 -0.54 -15.93
N THR A 176 9.61 -1.08 -16.80
CA THR A 176 9.93 -1.38 -18.20
C THR A 176 9.07 -0.50 -19.12
N SER A 177 9.28 -0.57 -20.44
CA SER A 177 8.49 0.23 -21.40
C SER A 177 6.97 -0.01 -21.31
N ASP A 178 6.54 -1.22 -20.94
CA ASP A 178 5.16 -1.65 -21.07
C ASP A 178 4.51 -2.13 -19.76
N TYR A 179 5.31 -2.47 -18.73
CA TYR A 179 4.82 -3.02 -17.48
C TYR A 179 5.75 -2.76 -16.30
N TRP A 180 5.26 -3.00 -15.11
CA TRP A 180 6.02 -2.98 -13.87
C TRP A 180 6.35 -4.39 -13.44
N THR A 181 7.63 -4.62 -13.08
CA THR A 181 8.06 -5.90 -12.49
C THR A 181 8.29 -5.72 -11.01
N ILE A 182 7.66 -6.58 -10.20
CA ILE A 182 7.83 -6.58 -8.75
C ILE A 182 8.73 -7.75 -8.39
N HIS A 183 9.88 -7.43 -7.80
CA HIS A 183 10.85 -8.40 -7.30
C HIS A 183 10.68 -8.52 -5.79
N VAL A 184 10.39 -9.72 -5.32
CA VAL A 184 10.25 -10.03 -3.89
C VAL A 184 11.50 -10.78 -3.44
N GLU A 185 12.08 -10.39 -2.31
CA GLU A 185 13.23 -11.07 -1.73
C GLU A 185 12.87 -12.52 -1.38
N SER A 186 13.72 -13.47 -1.78
CA SER A 186 13.50 -14.90 -1.55
C SER A 186 13.65 -15.26 -0.06
N SER A 187 12.83 -16.21 0.40
CA SER A 187 12.87 -16.71 1.76
C SER A 187 12.69 -18.22 1.80
N ALA A 188 13.17 -18.86 2.87
CA ALA A 188 13.00 -20.31 3.06
C ALA A 188 11.52 -20.75 3.13
N ILE A 189 10.61 -19.84 3.53
CA ILE A 189 9.18 -20.13 3.60
C ILE A 189 8.49 -20.11 2.24
N ASP A 190 9.17 -19.70 1.17
CA ASP A 190 8.58 -19.62 -0.19
C ASP A 190 8.17 -21.00 -0.72
N ILE A 191 8.69 -22.09 -0.13
CA ILE A 191 8.21 -23.44 -0.41
C ILE A 191 6.70 -23.62 -0.16
N LEU A 192 6.12 -22.83 0.74
CA LEU A 192 4.68 -22.85 1.00
C LEU A 192 3.86 -22.23 -0.15
N MET A 193 4.50 -21.52 -1.07
CA MET A 193 3.84 -20.96 -2.25
C MET A 193 3.57 -22.02 -3.33
N ASP A 194 4.15 -23.22 -3.21
CA ASP A 194 3.94 -24.30 -4.18
C ASP A 194 2.46 -24.74 -4.27
N ASP A 195 1.69 -24.57 -3.19
CA ASP A 195 0.25 -24.87 -3.15
C ASP A 195 -0.62 -23.61 -3.06
N LEU A 196 -0.08 -22.43 -3.48
CA LEU A 196 -0.85 -21.23 -3.65
C LEU A 196 -1.87 -21.41 -4.79
N PRO A 197 -3.19 -21.33 -4.54
CA PRO A 197 -4.19 -21.69 -5.53
C PRO A 197 -4.45 -20.62 -6.61
N TRP A 198 -3.74 -19.49 -6.58
CA TRP A 198 -3.81 -18.42 -7.60
C TRP A 198 -2.44 -18.02 -8.11
N GLY A 199 -2.40 -17.54 -9.36
CA GLY A 199 -1.16 -17.07 -9.97
C GLY A 199 -0.78 -15.67 -9.49
N VAL A 200 0.52 -15.42 -9.37
CA VAL A 200 1.09 -14.11 -9.02
C VAL A 200 2.07 -13.59 -10.07
N SER A 201 2.23 -14.31 -11.18
CA SER A 201 3.20 -13.97 -12.22
C SER A 201 2.78 -12.80 -13.11
N THR A 202 1.48 -12.55 -13.22
CA THR A 202 0.93 -11.41 -13.96
C THR A 202 -0.32 -10.92 -13.28
N ILE A 203 -0.35 -9.65 -12.94
CA ILE A 203 -1.48 -8.98 -12.31
C ILE A 203 -1.95 -7.89 -13.27
N ILE A 204 -3.24 -7.90 -13.61
CA ILE A 204 -3.89 -6.83 -14.36
C ILE A 204 -4.54 -5.91 -13.32
N LEU A 205 -4.11 -4.67 -13.33
CA LEU A 205 -4.63 -3.65 -12.40
C LEU A 205 -5.89 -2.99 -12.98
N PRO A 206 -6.79 -2.48 -12.13
CA PRO A 206 -7.99 -1.79 -12.56
C PRO A 206 -7.74 -0.49 -13.32
#